data_1f875c8bad279a0dee657ba797993332
#
_entry.id   1f875c8bad279a0dee657ba797993332
#
_cell.length_a   1.000
_cell.length_b   1.000
_cell.length_c   1.000
_cell.angle_alpha   90.00
_cell.angle_beta   90.00
_cell.angle_gamma   90.00
#
_symmetry.space_group_name_H-M   'P 1'
#
loop_
_entity.id
_entity.type
_entity.pdbx_description
1 polymer ?
#
loop_
_entity_poly.entity_id
_entity_poly.type
_entity_poly.pdbx_seq_one_letter_code
_entity_poly.pdbx_strand_id
1 'polypeptide(L)'
;MAKVFIPQIVTRFDGTERRMVPVFDFSAAAAHGQLVSVLDPEDNPLFLSHLTPKIRKALEEFKPGDFLVAVGDPSVIGLCCALLALRHRVFGMLKWDRKLHIYNQVEIRT
;
A
#
# COMPACT_ATOMS: atom_id res chain seq x y z
N MET A 1 -11.94 -11.02 7.66
CA MET A 1 -11.02 -10.00 8.20
C MET A 1 -10.62 -9.05 7.08
N ALA A 2 -10.63 -7.75 7.35
CA ALA A 2 -10.19 -6.75 6.38
C ALA A 2 -8.69 -6.89 6.09
N LYS A 3 -8.31 -6.53 4.87
CA LYS A 3 -6.91 -6.49 4.45
C LYS A 3 -6.49 -5.05 4.22
N VAL A 4 -5.23 -4.76 4.52
CA VAL A 4 -4.59 -3.46 4.31
C VAL A 4 -3.50 -3.65 3.27
N PHE A 5 -3.74 -3.13 2.07
CA PHE A 5 -2.81 -3.27 0.95
C PHE A 5 -1.80 -2.13 0.97
N ILE A 6 -0.54 -2.49 1.07
CA ILE A 6 0.58 -1.55 1.06
C ILE A 6 1.15 -1.56 -0.36
N PRO A 7 1.20 -0.41 -1.07
CA PRO A 7 1.70 -0.37 -2.44
C PRO A 7 3.08 -1.01 -2.58
N GLN A 8 4.00 -0.64 -1.70
CA GLN A 8 5.33 -1.25 -1.65
C GLN A 8 5.97 -0.97 -0.29
N ILE A 9 6.57 -2.00 0.30
CA ILE A 9 7.38 -1.85 1.50
C ILE A 9 8.80 -1.58 1.02
N VAL A 10 9.22 -0.31 1.08
CA VAL A 10 10.60 0.09 0.71
C VAL A 10 11.50 -0.21 1.89
N THR A 11 12.63 -0.86 1.62
CA THR A 11 13.61 -1.23 2.64
C THR A 11 14.92 -0.50 2.42
N ARG A 12 15.69 -0.37 3.51
CA ARG A 12 17.07 0.15 3.48
C ARG A 12 17.94 -0.77 4.32
N PHE A 13 19.25 -0.78 4.04
CA PHE A 13 20.19 -1.53 4.87
C PHE A 13 20.44 -0.78 6.19
N ASP A 14 20.27 -1.49 7.30
CA ASP A 14 20.60 -0.99 8.62
C ASP A 14 21.95 -1.55 9.06
N GLY A 15 22.97 -0.67 9.13
CA GLY A 15 24.33 -1.06 9.51
C GLY A 15 24.44 -1.56 10.96
N THR A 16 23.54 -1.13 11.84
CA THR A 16 23.51 -1.54 13.24
C THR A 16 22.98 -2.97 13.38
N GLU A 17 21.86 -3.25 12.74
CA GLU A 17 21.22 -4.58 12.75
C GLU A 17 21.77 -5.52 11.69
N ARG A 18 22.55 -5.00 10.73
CA ARG A 18 23.13 -5.74 9.60
C ARG A 18 22.09 -6.50 8.81
N ARG A 19 20.94 -5.85 8.54
CA ARG A 19 19.87 -6.42 7.73
C ARG A 19 19.07 -5.32 7.03
N MET A 20 18.26 -5.71 6.07
CA MET A 20 17.31 -4.81 5.44
C MET A 20 16.13 -4.57 6.37
N VAL A 21 15.78 -3.31 6.57
CA VAL A 21 14.65 -2.91 7.40
C VAL A 21 13.71 -1.99 6.61
N PRO A 22 12.40 -1.98 6.92
CA PRO A 22 11.47 -1.06 6.25
C PRO A 22 11.83 0.39 6.55
N VAL A 23 11.72 1.24 5.53
CA VAL A 23 11.91 2.70 5.67
C VAL A 23 10.78 3.32 6.49
N PHE A 24 9.54 2.80 6.31
CA PHE A 24 8.37 3.23 7.06
C PHE A 24 7.91 2.13 7.99
N ASP A 25 7.42 2.51 9.16
CA ASP A 25 6.80 1.58 10.11
C ASP A 25 5.30 1.50 9.81
N PHE A 26 4.85 0.32 9.37
CA PHE A 26 3.44 0.08 9.06
C PHE A 26 2.68 -0.60 10.20
N SER A 27 3.30 -0.75 11.37
CA SER A 27 2.67 -1.47 12.48
C SER A 27 1.32 -0.87 12.90
N ALA A 28 1.18 0.47 12.86
CA ALA A 28 -0.08 1.13 13.17
C ALA A 28 -1.18 0.83 12.16
N ALA A 29 -0.83 0.49 10.91
CA ALA A 29 -1.81 0.10 9.91
C ALA A 29 -2.44 -1.27 10.20
N ALA A 30 -1.76 -2.12 10.95
CA ALA A 30 -2.27 -3.44 11.33
C ALA A 30 -3.52 -3.35 12.21
N ALA A 31 -3.78 -2.20 12.84
CA ALA A 31 -5.02 -1.98 13.58
C ALA A 31 -6.26 -2.02 12.69
N HIS A 32 -6.10 -1.81 11.38
CA HIS A 32 -7.20 -1.76 10.41
C HIS A 32 -7.40 -3.06 9.64
N GLY A 33 -6.47 -4.00 9.74
CA GLY A 33 -6.56 -5.29 9.06
C GLY A 33 -5.22 -5.95 8.82
N GLN A 34 -5.26 -7.09 8.13
CA GLN A 34 -4.06 -7.85 7.78
C GLN A 34 -3.24 -7.10 6.73
N LEU A 35 -1.96 -6.91 6.96
CA LEU A 35 -1.06 -6.22 6.02
C LEU A 35 -0.72 -7.13 4.84
N VAL A 36 -0.86 -6.59 3.63
CA VAL A 36 -0.54 -7.27 2.37
C VAL A 36 0.30 -6.33 1.52
N SER A 37 1.49 -6.76 1.11
CA SER A 37 2.33 -5.97 0.21
C SER A 37 1.95 -6.25 -1.25
N VAL A 38 1.76 -5.19 -2.04
CA VAL A 38 1.42 -5.29 -3.46
C VAL A 38 2.66 -5.57 -4.30
N LEU A 39 3.71 -4.77 -4.12
CA LEU A 39 5.01 -4.97 -4.78
C LEU A 39 6.04 -5.46 -3.78
N ASP A 40 7.03 -6.18 -4.29
CA ASP A 40 8.19 -6.59 -3.50
C ASP A 40 9.16 -5.41 -3.31
N PRO A 41 9.98 -5.43 -2.24
CA PRO A 41 10.93 -4.33 -1.99
C PRO A 41 11.90 -4.06 -3.14
N GLU A 42 12.27 -5.09 -3.90
CA GLU A 42 13.21 -4.99 -5.02
C GLU A 42 12.58 -4.53 -6.33
N ASP A 43 11.25 -4.46 -6.43
CA ASP A 43 10.58 -3.97 -7.63
C ASP A 43 10.89 -2.48 -7.83
N ASN A 44 11.27 -2.10 -9.06
CA ASN A 44 11.64 -0.72 -9.37
C ASN A 44 10.46 0.04 -9.99
N PRO A 45 9.90 1.05 -9.28
CA PRO A 45 8.76 1.82 -9.80
C PRO A 45 9.01 2.58 -11.11
N LEU A 46 10.28 2.79 -11.50
CA LEU A 46 10.59 3.38 -12.81
C LEU A 46 10.12 2.49 -13.96
N PHE A 47 9.97 1.19 -13.72
CA PHE A 47 9.49 0.23 -14.72
C PHE A 47 8.02 -0.14 -14.46
N LEU A 48 7.21 0.83 -14.09
CA LEU A 48 5.85 0.62 -13.65
C LEU A 48 4.98 -0.13 -14.66
N SER A 49 5.16 0.15 -15.97
CA SER A 49 4.41 -0.55 -17.01
C SER A 49 4.67 -2.06 -17.02
N HIS A 50 5.87 -2.50 -16.63
CA HIS A 50 6.20 -3.92 -16.49
C HIS A 50 5.63 -4.52 -15.21
N LEU A 51 5.34 -3.69 -14.20
CA LEU A 51 4.80 -4.13 -12.91
C LEU A 51 3.28 -4.14 -12.89
N THR A 52 2.62 -3.55 -13.89
CA THR A 52 1.15 -3.45 -13.93
C THR A 52 0.45 -4.80 -13.77
N PRO A 53 0.85 -5.88 -14.47
CA PRO A 53 0.20 -7.18 -14.28
C PRO A 53 0.32 -7.70 -12.86
N LYS A 54 1.46 -7.48 -12.22
CA LYS A 54 1.70 -7.91 -10.84
C LYS A 54 0.80 -7.14 -9.87
N ILE A 55 0.72 -5.82 -10.05
CA ILE A 55 -0.13 -4.96 -9.23
C ILE A 55 -1.60 -5.35 -9.41
N ARG A 56 -2.04 -5.54 -10.66
CA ARG A 56 -3.41 -5.93 -10.98
C ARG A 56 -3.78 -7.25 -10.30
N LYS A 57 -2.89 -8.24 -10.39
CA LYS A 57 -3.12 -9.54 -9.76
C LYS A 57 -3.27 -9.44 -8.26
N ALA A 58 -2.39 -8.67 -7.61
CA ALA A 58 -2.45 -8.47 -6.16
C ALA A 58 -3.77 -7.80 -5.74
N LEU A 59 -4.24 -6.81 -6.51
CA LEU A 59 -5.46 -6.07 -6.20
C LEU A 59 -6.75 -6.80 -6.57
N GLU A 60 -6.67 -7.94 -7.28
CA GLU A 60 -7.85 -8.77 -7.53
C GLU A 60 -8.50 -9.26 -6.23
N GLU A 61 -7.72 -9.40 -5.17
CA GLU A 61 -8.20 -9.82 -3.86
C GLU A 61 -8.78 -8.69 -3.02
N PHE A 62 -8.68 -7.45 -3.49
CA PHE A 62 -9.24 -6.29 -2.79
C PHE A 62 -10.76 -6.37 -2.79
N LYS A 63 -11.36 -6.28 -1.60
CA LYS A 63 -12.80 -6.38 -1.39
C LYS A 63 -13.34 -5.15 -0.68
N PRO A 64 -14.65 -4.88 -0.75
CA PRO A 64 -15.24 -3.83 0.08
C PRO A 64 -14.89 -4.04 1.55
N GLY A 65 -14.47 -2.98 2.21
CA GLY A 65 -13.97 -3.03 3.60
C GLY A 65 -12.47 -3.17 3.72
N ASP A 66 -11.75 -3.46 2.64
CA ASP A 66 -10.29 -3.43 2.62
C ASP A 66 -9.79 -2.00 2.41
N PHE A 67 -8.49 -1.78 2.67
CA PHE A 67 -7.88 -0.46 2.58
C PHE A 67 -6.61 -0.49 1.74
N LEU A 68 -6.34 0.63 1.05
CA LEU A 68 -5.06 0.89 0.41
C LEU A 68 -4.31 1.95 1.24
N VAL A 69 -3.07 1.66 1.60
CA VAL A 69 -2.23 2.63 2.34
C VAL A 69 -1.68 3.66 1.38
N ALA A 70 -1.87 4.95 1.70
CA ALA A 70 -1.38 6.07 0.89
C ALA A 70 0.05 6.46 1.28
N VAL A 71 0.96 5.48 1.29
CA VAL A 71 2.38 5.69 1.60
C VAL A 71 3.20 4.94 0.57
N GLY A 72 4.23 5.61 0.04
CA GLY A 72 5.14 5.04 -0.94
C GLY A 72 5.29 5.92 -2.18
N ASP A 73 5.72 5.33 -3.27
CA ASP A 73 5.90 6.02 -4.55
C ASP A 73 4.55 6.51 -5.09
N PRO A 74 4.42 7.81 -5.42
CA PRO A 74 3.15 8.36 -5.91
C PRO A 74 2.62 7.67 -7.17
N SER A 75 3.50 7.24 -8.08
CA SER A 75 3.06 6.58 -9.30
C SER A 75 2.47 5.20 -9.04
N VAL A 76 3.03 4.47 -8.08
CA VAL A 76 2.49 3.16 -7.66
C VAL A 76 1.14 3.36 -6.99
N ILE A 77 1.03 4.32 -6.07
CA ILE A 77 -0.24 4.65 -5.41
C ILE A 77 -1.29 5.03 -6.47
N GLY A 78 -0.92 5.89 -7.42
CA GLY A 78 -1.82 6.33 -8.49
C GLY A 78 -2.33 5.18 -9.33
N LEU A 79 -1.46 4.25 -9.72
CA LEU A 79 -1.87 3.07 -10.49
C LEU A 79 -2.78 2.16 -9.68
N CYS A 80 -2.47 1.93 -8.40
CA CYS A 80 -3.34 1.16 -7.53
C CYS A 80 -4.74 1.76 -7.45
N CYS A 81 -4.83 3.09 -7.26
CA CYS A 81 -6.12 3.79 -7.21
C CYS A 81 -6.88 3.65 -8.52
N ALA A 82 -6.20 3.82 -9.66
CA ALA A 82 -6.82 3.70 -10.97
C ALA A 82 -7.40 2.30 -11.19
N LEU A 83 -6.65 1.26 -10.83
CA LEU A 83 -7.11 -0.13 -10.97
C LEU A 83 -8.27 -0.43 -10.03
N LEU A 84 -8.22 0.06 -8.79
CA LEU A 84 -9.32 -0.13 -7.84
C LEU A 84 -10.59 0.59 -8.32
N ALA A 85 -10.48 1.78 -8.89
CA ALA A 85 -11.61 2.54 -9.42
C ALA A 85 -12.31 1.84 -10.58
N LEU A 86 -11.63 0.98 -11.32
CA LEU A 86 -12.25 0.19 -12.39
C LEU A 86 -13.24 -0.85 -11.86
N ARG A 87 -13.10 -1.26 -10.60
CA ARG A 87 -13.88 -2.35 -10.00
C ARG A 87 -14.73 -1.88 -8.83
N HIS A 88 -14.38 -0.76 -8.20
CA HIS A 88 -15.03 -0.26 -7.00
C HIS A 88 -15.38 1.21 -7.16
N ARG A 89 -16.65 1.56 -7.02
CA ARG A 89 -17.09 2.96 -7.04
C ARG A 89 -16.66 3.69 -5.78
N VAL A 90 -16.49 2.94 -4.71
CA VAL A 90 -16.08 3.45 -3.39
C VAL A 90 -15.07 2.49 -2.83
N PHE A 91 -13.94 3.01 -2.34
CA PHE A 91 -12.96 2.18 -1.63
C PHE A 91 -12.27 3.01 -0.56
N GLY A 92 -11.72 2.32 0.44
CA GLY A 92 -11.04 2.96 1.56
C GLY A 92 -9.55 3.10 1.34
N MET A 93 -8.99 4.20 1.83
CA MET A 93 -7.55 4.41 1.95
C MET A 93 -7.19 4.70 3.39
N LEU A 94 -5.95 4.41 3.75
CA LEU A 94 -5.38 4.80 5.04
C LEU A 94 -4.35 5.89 4.82
N LYS A 95 -4.55 7.02 5.48
CA LYS A 95 -3.66 8.18 5.39
C LYS A 95 -2.93 8.37 6.72
N TRP A 96 -1.61 8.49 6.66
CA TRP A 96 -0.79 8.67 7.86
C TRP A 96 -0.96 10.05 8.46
N ASP A 97 -1.18 10.09 9.77
CA ASP A 97 -1.21 11.32 10.57
C ASP A 97 0.09 11.42 11.37
N ARG A 98 0.94 12.38 11.00
CA ARG A 98 2.25 12.58 11.64
C ARG A 98 2.17 13.03 13.10
N LYS A 99 1.12 13.76 13.45
CA LYS A 99 0.98 14.30 14.80
C LYS A 99 0.53 13.23 15.78
N LEU A 100 -0.45 12.44 15.38
CA LEU A 100 -1.05 11.43 16.23
C LEU A 100 -0.43 10.04 16.08
N HIS A 101 0.46 9.86 15.09
CA HIS A 101 1.10 8.57 14.77
C HIS A 101 0.07 7.45 14.55
N ILE A 102 -1.00 7.77 13.82
CA ILE A 102 -2.06 6.83 13.47
C ILE A 102 -2.38 6.93 11.98
N TYR A 103 -3.09 5.93 11.46
CA TYR A 103 -3.68 5.97 10.13
C TYR A 103 -5.15 6.35 10.24
N ASN A 104 -5.55 7.39 9.48
CA ASN A 104 -6.94 7.78 9.33
C ASN A 104 -7.56 7.10 8.12
N GLN A 105 -8.81 6.67 8.26
CA GLN A 105 -9.57 6.10 7.15
C GLN A 105 -10.12 7.23 6.29
N VAL A 106 -9.88 7.15 4.98
CA VAL A 106 -10.40 8.11 3.99
C VAL A 106 -11.18 7.32 2.96
N GLU A 107 -12.36 7.82 2.60
CA GLU A 107 -13.18 7.19 1.57
C GLU A 107 -12.94 7.86 0.23
N ILE A 108 -12.67 7.05 -0.81
CA ILE A 108 -12.54 7.50 -2.18
C ILE A 108 -13.82 7.13 -2.92
N ARG A 109 -14.51 8.13 -3.47
CA ARG A 109 -15.68 7.96 -4.33
C ARG A 109 -15.36 8.35 -5.77
N THR A 110 -15.71 7.48 -6.67
CA THR A 110 -15.46 7.71 -8.09
C THR A 110 -16.75 7.81 -8.90
#